data_20d668b8e4d71d981fcf1b3fb3be5201
#
_entry.id   20d668b8e4d71d981fcf1b3fb3be5201
#
_cell.length_a   1.000
_cell.length_b   1.000
_cell.length_c   1.000
_cell.angle_alpha   90.00
_cell.angle_beta   90.00
_cell.angle_gamma   90.00
#
_symmetry.space_group_name_H-M   'P 1'
#
loop_
_entity.id
_entity.type
_entity.pdbx_description
1 polymer ?
#
loop_
_entity_poly.entity_id
_entity_poly.type
_entity_poly.pdbx_seq_one_letter_code
_entity_poly.pdbx_strand_id
1 'polypeptide(L)'
;MPLYRLMLEDHKDVFPVSLEAVQKAVAKLAVPEGPTFLNVMDENGSWAQAGGTNGCYRVEARSVYGEGFQHVMAARRDCRDRSKAIVYYHNVCTEGEHPHRKCPLPAAVTNVLSLDDVLFIMTAYWLTGELAAKYDWDDLTSDWLATAVKKADGAIQKIKPKKKGV
;
A
#
# COMPACT_ATOMS: atom_id res chain seq x y z
N MET A 1 -15.47 -16.53 -7.62
CA MET A 1 -14.87 -15.37 -6.91
C MET A 1 -13.45 -15.74 -6.55
N PRO A 2 -12.47 -14.87 -6.79
CA PRO A 2 -11.10 -15.10 -6.35
C PRO A 2 -11.06 -15.22 -4.81
N LEU A 3 -10.11 -16.01 -4.31
CA LEU A 3 -9.85 -16.11 -2.88
C LEU A 3 -8.89 -15.02 -2.47
N TYR A 4 -9.26 -14.24 -1.46
CA TYR A 4 -8.44 -13.17 -0.96
C TYR A 4 -7.83 -13.48 0.40
N ARG A 5 -6.61 -12.97 0.63
CA ARG A 5 -5.92 -12.88 1.91
C ARG A 5 -5.98 -11.44 2.39
N LEU A 6 -6.29 -11.24 3.66
CA LEU A 6 -6.19 -9.96 4.34
C LEU A 6 -4.96 -9.97 5.24
N MET A 7 -4.10 -8.99 5.05
CA MET A 7 -2.97 -8.68 5.91
C MET A 7 -3.25 -7.34 6.59
N LEU A 8 -3.20 -7.32 7.89
CA LEU A 8 -3.37 -6.10 8.69
C LEU A 8 -2.11 -5.94 9.54
N GLU A 9 -1.61 -4.71 9.68
CA GLU A 9 -0.44 -4.42 10.50
C GLU A 9 -0.56 -5.09 11.88
N ASP A 10 0.51 -5.78 12.29
CA ASP A 10 0.63 -6.48 13.59
C ASP A 10 -0.39 -7.59 13.86
N HIS A 11 -1.15 -8.01 12.86
CA HIS A 11 -2.11 -9.10 12.97
C HIS A 11 -1.75 -10.30 12.09
N LYS A 12 -2.24 -11.46 12.48
CA LYS A 12 -2.12 -12.66 11.63
C LYS A 12 -2.95 -12.50 10.37
N ASP A 13 -2.43 -12.99 9.26
CA ASP A 13 -3.15 -13.05 8.00
C ASP A 13 -4.45 -13.84 8.14
N VAL A 14 -5.50 -13.34 7.50
CA VAL A 14 -6.81 -14.00 7.41
C VAL A 14 -7.01 -14.53 5.99
N PHE A 15 -7.23 -15.84 5.86
CA PHE A 15 -7.47 -16.50 4.57
C PHE A 15 -8.40 -17.71 4.73
N PRO A 16 -9.43 -17.87 3.89
CA PRO A 16 -9.98 -16.85 3.00
C PRO A 16 -10.64 -15.74 3.79
N VAL A 17 -10.62 -14.51 3.26
CA VAL A 17 -11.20 -13.35 3.92
C VAL A 17 -12.61 -13.06 3.42
N SER A 18 -13.53 -12.74 4.32
CA SER A 18 -14.88 -12.26 3.98
C SER A 18 -14.90 -10.75 3.73
N LEU A 19 -15.91 -10.27 3.00
CA LEU A 19 -16.13 -8.83 2.82
C LEU A 19 -16.26 -8.10 4.16
N GLU A 20 -17.00 -8.68 5.10
CA GLU A 20 -17.19 -8.10 6.43
C GLU A 20 -15.85 -7.93 7.17
N ALA A 21 -14.93 -8.91 7.04
CA ALA A 21 -13.61 -8.82 7.65
C ALA A 21 -12.77 -7.70 7.02
N VAL A 22 -12.85 -7.49 5.69
CA VAL A 22 -12.21 -6.36 5.00
C VAL A 22 -12.76 -5.03 5.50
N GLN A 23 -14.09 -4.89 5.59
CA GLN A 23 -14.74 -3.67 6.06
C GLN A 23 -14.38 -3.35 7.52
N LYS A 24 -14.35 -4.36 8.39
CA LYS A 24 -13.89 -4.21 9.78
C LYS A 24 -12.42 -3.81 9.87
N ALA A 25 -11.57 -4.33 9.00
CA ALA A 25 -10.16 -3.94 8.94
C ALA A 25 -9.99 -2.48 8.51
N VAL A 26 -10.73 -2.02 7.51
CA VAL A 26 -10.74 -0.61 7.10
C VAL A 26 -11.18 0.29 8.27
N ALA A 27 -12.24 -0.07 8.99
CA ALA A 27 -12.70 0.71 10.14
C ALA A 27 -11.63 0.84 11.25
N LYS A 28 -10.77 -0.17 11.41
CA LYS A 28 -9.66 -0.13 12.38
C LYS A 28 -8.59 0.91 12.04
N LEU A 29 -8.43 1.32 10.77
CA LEU A 29 -7.50 2.39 10.39
C LEU A 29 -7.86 3.75 11.03
N ALA A 30 -9.13 3.95 11.41
CA ALA A 30 -9.59 5.17 12.06
C ALA A 30 -9.39 5.15 13.59
N VAL A 31 -9.04 4.02 14.17
CA VAL A 31 -8.87 3.87 15.62
C VAL A 31 -7.53 4.51 16.03
N PRO A 32 -7.50 5.44 17.00
CA PRO A 32 -6.25 5.93 17.56
C PRO A 32 -5.38 4.76 18.06
N GLU A 33 -4.08 4.81 17.75
CA GLU A 33 -3.12 3.73 18.08
C GLU A 33 -3.47 2.36 17.44
N GLY A 34 -4.40 2.34 16.49
CA GLY A 34 -4.74 1.18 15.68
C GLY A 34 -3.75 0.95 14.54
N PRO A 35 -3.99 -0.08 13.71
CA PRO A 35 -3.18 -0.36 12.54
C PRO A 35 -3.22 0.83 11.56
N THR A 36 -2.13 1.06 10.88
CA THR A 36 -2.00 2.18 9.94
C THR A 36 -1.97 1.72 8.49
N PHE A 37 -1.95 0.41 8.25
CA PHE A 37 -2.16 -0.14 6.91
C PHE A 37 -2.87 -1.49 6.92
N LEU A 38 -3.48 -1.81 5.79
CA LEU A 38 -4.00 -3.12 5.44
C LEU A 38 -3.73 -3.43 3.98
N ASN A 39 -3.67 -4.71 3.65
CA ASN A 39 -3.49 -5.21 2.29
C ASN A 39 -4.49 -6.35 2.03
N VAL A 40 -5.16 -6.32 0.88
CA VAL A 40 -6.00 -7.41 0.38
C VAL A 40 -5.36 -7.94 -0.89
N MET A 41 -4.95 -9.20 -0.87
CA MET A 41 -4.20 -9.85 -1.95
C MET A 41 -4.97 -11.06 -2.47
N ASP A 42 -5.02 -11.22 -3.77
CA ASP A 42 -5.54 -12.43 -4.43
C ASP A 42 -4.48 -13.54 -4.53
N GLU A 43 -4.91 -14.70 -4.99
CA GLU A 43 -4.04 -15.88 -5.18
C GLU A 43 -2.98 -15.71 -6.29
N ASN A 44 -3.15 -14.73 -7.19
CA ASN A 44 -2.21 -14.43 -8.26
C ASN A 44 -1.16 -13.40 -7.86
N GLY A 45 -1.25 -12.87 -6.65
CA GLY A 45 -0.34 -11.84 -6.14
C GLY A 45 -0.72 -10.40 -6.51
N SER A 46 -1.89 -10.19 -7.15
CA SER A 46 -2.48 -8.85 -7.28
C SER A 46 -3.03 -8.41 -5.94
N TRP A 47 -2.93 -7.12 -5.63
CA TRP A 47 -3.36 -6.62 -4.34
C TRP A 47 -3.83 -5.16 -4.38
N ALA A 48 -4.65 -4.80 -3.41
CA ALA A 48 -4.93 -3.43 -3.03
C ALA A 48 -4.50 -3.20 -1.57
N GLN A 49 -3.81 -2.09 -1.33
CA GLN A 49 -3.30 -1.70 -0.02
C GLN A 49 -3.80 -0.31 0.34
N ALA A 50 -4.29 -0.15 1.56
CA ALA A 50 -4.60 1.15 2.12
C ALA A 50 -3.65 1.43 3.29
N GLY A 51 -3.17 2.67 3.39
CA GLY A 51 -2.34 3.12 4.49
C GLY A 51 -2.58 4.57 4.85
N GLY A 52 -2.44 4.90 6.11
CA GLY A 52 -2.62 6.25 6.61
C GLY A 52 -3.17 6.31 8.03
N THR A 53 -3.30 7.52 8.56
CA THR A 53 -3.82 7.81 9.90
C THR A 53 -4.60 9.12 9.92
N ASN A 54 -5.42 9.32 10.95
CA ASN A 54 -6.05 10.62 11.24
C ASN A 54 -6.88 11.20 10.08
N GLY A 55 -7.61 10.34 9.37
CA GLY A 55 -8.48 10.77 8.27
C GLY A 55 -7.76 11.07 6.96
N CYS A 56 -6.45 10.86 6.89
CA CYS A 56 -5.63 11.03 5.70
C CYS A 56 -5.07 9.68 5.27
N TYR A 57 -5.60 9.13 4.19
CA TYR A 57 -5.23 7.80 3.71
C TYR A 57 -4.75 7.85 2.27
N ARG A 58 -4.01 6.82 1.87
CA ARG A 58 -3.56 6.57 0.52
C ARG A 58 -3.89 5.12 0.16
N VAL A 59 -4.37 4.90 -1.05
CA VAL A 59 -4.62 3.55 -1.57
C VAL A 59 -3.75 3.31 -2.79
N GLU A 60 -3.02 2.22 -2.76
CA GLU A 60 -2.25 1.69 -3.88
C GLU A 60 -2.79 0.33 -4.29
N ALA A 61 -2.59 -0.03 -5.54
CA ALA A 61 -2.91 -1.35 -6.03
C ALA A 61 -1.83 -1.85 -6.98
N ARG A 62 -1.69 -3.17 -7.04
CA ARG A 62 -0.86 -3.86 -8.01
C ARG A 62 -1.68 -4.93 -8.71
N SER A 63 -1.73 -4.85 -10.01
CA SER A 63 -2.26 -5.92 -10.85
C SER A 63 -1.11 -6.71 -11.45
N VAL A 64 -1.13 -8.04 -11.30
CA VAL A 64 -0.14 -8.96 -11.86
C VAL A 64 -0.72 -9.59 -13.12
N TYR A 65 0.03 -9.60 -14.21
CA TYR A 65 -0.37 -10.20 -15.47
C TYR A 65 0.86 -10.81 -16.18
N GLY A 66 0.80 -12.12 -16.44
CA GLY A 66 1.95 -12.84 -17.01
C GLY A 66 3.21 -12.67 -16.17
N GLU A 67 4.30 -12.21 -16.79
CA GLU A 67 5.57 -11.91 -16.11
C GLU A 67 5.69 -10.44 -15.66
N GLY A 68 4.64 -9.63 -15.88
CA GLY A 68 4.63 -8.21 -15.57
C GLY A 68 3.65 -7.83 -14.46
N PHE A 69 3.68 -6.57 -14.11
CA PHE A 69 2.70 -5.97 -13.20
C PHE A 69 2.49 -4.49 -13.53
N GLN A 70 1.38 -3.95 -13.10
CA GLN A 70 1.12 -2.52 -13.02
C GLN A 70 0.95 -2.13 -11.55
N HIS A 71 1.59 -1.04 -11.13
CA HIS A 71 1.46 -0.48 -9.79
C HIS A 71 0.87 0.93 -9.90
N VAL A 72 -0.22 1.17 -9.22
CA VAL A 72 -0.99 2.40 -9.34
C VAL A 72 -1.40 2.95 -7.98
N MET A 73 -1.72 4.23 -7.94
CA MET A 73 -2.22 4.93 -6.75
C MET A 73 -3.52 5.65 -7.06
N ALA A 74 -4.52 5.48 -6.19
CA ALA A 74 -5.81 6.13 -6.34
C ALA A 74 -5.70 7.65 -6.21
N ALA A 75 -6.41 8.37 -7.08
CA ALA A 75 -6.54 9.82 -7.08
C ALA A 75 -8.02 10.23 -7.20
N ARG A 76 -8.43 11.26 -6.46
CA ARG A 76 -9.80 11.79 -6.53
C ARG A 76 -10.01 12.55 -7.84
N ARG A 77 -11.04 12.22 -8.60
CA ARG A 77 -11.40 12.89 -9.86
C ARG A 77 -11.85 14.34 -9.68
N ASP A 78 -12.47 14.63 -8.54
CA ASP A 78 -12.98 15.95 -8.19
C ASP A 78 -11.90 16.89 -7.64
N CYS A 79 -10.69 16.38 -7.38
CA CYS A 79 -9.56 17.14 -6.88
C CYS A 79 -8.42 17.14 -7.88
N ARG A 80 -8.09 18.30 -8.40
CA ARG A 80 -6.96 18.48 -9.34
C ARG A 80 -5.70 19.05 -8.69
N ASP A 81 -5.72 19.20 -7.38
CA ASP A 81 -4.57 19.71 -6.64
C ASP A 81 -3.47 18.65 -6.57
N ARG A 82 -2.38 18.91 -7.30
CA ARG A 82 -1.18 18.06 -7.33
C ARG A 82 -0.06 18.57 -6.41
N SER A 83 -0.35 19.55 -5.55
CA SER A 83 0.61 19.99 -4.55
C SER A 83 0.98 18.86 -3.59
N LYS A 84 2.15 18.97 -2.98
CA LYS A 84 2.67 17.93 -2.08
C LYS A 84 1.86 17.88 -0.79
N ALA A 85 1.47 16.66 -0.44
CA ALA A 85 0.91 16.31 0.84
C ALA A 85 1.73 15.20 1.49
N ILE A 86 1.50 14.93 2.77
CA ILE A 86 2.15 13.85 3.49
C ILE A 86 1.08 13.03 4.18
N VAL A 87 1.09 11.73 3.91
CA VAL A 87 0.30 10.72 4.62
C VAL A 87 1.24 10.00 5.59
N TYR A 88 0.83 9.84 6.83
CA TYR A 88 1.61 9.14 7.84
C TYR A 88 1.07 7.72 8.04
N TYR A 89 1.96 6.74 8.12
CA TYR A 89 1.64 5.38 8.55
C TYR A 89 2.76 4.84 9.44
N HIS A 90 2.44 3.84 10.24
CA HIS A 90 3.48 3.12 10.95
C HIS A 90 4.19 2.20 9.95
N ASN A 91 5.45 2.41 9.74
CA ASN A 91 6.28 1.43 9.07
C ASN A 91 6.94 0.59 10.15
N VAL A 92 6.82 -0.71 10.05
CA VAL A 92 7.78 -1.61 10.66
C VAL A 92 9.07 -1.40 9.86
N CYS A 93 9.83 -0.38 10.28
CA CYS A 93 11.15 -0.15 9.73
C CYS A 93 11.96 -1.41 10.00
N THR A 94 12.19 -2.20 8.97
CA THR A 94 13.05 -3.39 9.01
C THR A 94 14.52 -3.05 9.35
N GLU A 95 14.84 -1.80 9.58
CA GLU A 95 16.16 -1.28 9.95
C GLU A 95 16.31 -1.03 11.46
N GLY A 96 15.62 -1.79 12.29
CA GLY A 96 16.07 -2.12 13.67
C GLY A 96 16.08 -1.03 14.73
N GLU A 97 15.94 0.27 14.44
CA GLU A 97 16.19 1.30 15.44
C GLU A 97 14.95 2.01 16.00
N HIS A 98 13.79 1.93 15.34
CA HIS A 98 12.58 2.62 15.81
C HIS A 98 11.28 1.91 15.39
N PRO A 99 10.81 0.89 16.12
CA PRO A 99 9.65 0.08 15.73
C PRO A 99 8.31 0.83 15.69
N HIS A 100 8.24 2.08 16.13
CA HIS A 100 6.97 2.83 16.24
C HIS A 100 7.03 4.24 15.65
N ARG A 101 7.92 4.49 14.69
CA ARG A 101 7.94 5.81 14.04
C ARG A 101 6.86 5.88 12.97
N LYS A 102 6.01 6.91 13.04
CA LYS A 102 5.16 7.34 11.93
C LYS A 102 6.06 7.75 10.76
N CYS A 103 6.05 6.97 9.68
CA CYS A 103 6.83 7.28 8.49
C CYS A 103 6.01 8.16 7.55
N PRO A 104 6.56 9.32 7.12
CA PRO A 104 5.90 10.15 6.14
C PRO A 104 5.97 9.50 4.75
N LEU A 105 4.82 9.39 4.08
CA LEU A 105 4.71 9.03 2.67
C LEU A 105 4.35 10.27 1.88
N PRO A 106 5.19 10.67 0.91
CA PRO A 106 4.81 11.73 0.00
C PRO A 106 3.62 11.31 -0.84
N ALA A 107 2.70 12.24 -1.03
CA ALA A 107 1.53 12.10 -1.88
C ALA A 107 1.25 13.45 -2.55
N ALA A 108 0.41 13.48 -3.59
CA ALA A 108 -0.25 14.71 -4.00
C ALA A 108 -1.56 14.86 -3.20
N VAL A 109 -2.05 16.08 -3.03
CA VAL A 109 -3.33 16.33 -2.32
C VAL A 109 -4.48 15.52 -2.94
N THR A 110 -4.49 15.38 -4.26
CA THR A 110 -5.47 14.55 -4.98
C THR A 110 -5.44 13.06 -4.58
N ASN A 111 -4.31 12.55 -4.07
CA ASN A 111 -4.15 11.16 -3.63
C ASN A 111 -4.45 10.96 -2.14
N VAL A 112 -4.76 12.02 -1.41
CA VAL A 112 -5.19 11.92 -0.02
C VAL A 112 -6.69 11.62 0.02
N LEU A 113 -7.03 10.49 0.58
CA LEU A 113 -8.37 9.91 0.60
C LEU A 113 -8.96 9.96 2.01
N SER A 114 -10.29 10.01 2.09
CA SER A 114 -11.03 9.80 3.34
C SER A 114 -11.15 8.31 3.68
N LEU A 115 -11.61 7.99 4.88
CA LEU A 115 -11.90 6.60 5.26
C LEU A 115 -13.01 5.99 4.39
N ASP A 116 -14.01 6.80 4.02
CA ASP A 116 -15.11 6.36 3.16
C ASP A 116 -14.62 6.03 1.75
N ASP A 117 -13.66 6.80 1.22
CA ASP A 117 -13.00 6.47 -0.05
C ASP A 117 -12.26 5.14 0.05
N VAL A 118 -11.50 4.93 1.13
CA VAL A 118 -10.80 3.66 1.37
C VAL A 118 -11.79 2.51 1.44
N LEU A 119 -12.87 2.65 2.22
CA LEU A 119 -13.90 1.62 2.35
C LEU A 119 -14.52 1.28 1.00
N PHE A 120 -14.84 2.28 0.19
CA PHE A 120 -15.39 2.09 -1.14
C PHE A 120 -14.41 1.32 -2.05
N ILE A 121 -13.15 1.76 -2.11
CA ILE A 121 -12.13 1.15 -2.98
C ILE A 121 -11.86 -0.30 -2.57
N MET A 122 -11.64 -0.56 -1.28
CA MET A 122 -11.32 -1.90 -0.78
C MET A 122 -12.51 -2.86 -0.94
N THR A 123 -13.74 -2.37 -0.77
CA THR A 123 -14.96 -3.14 -1.02
C THR A 123 -15.10 -3.48 -2.51
N ALA A 124 -14.92 -2.50 -3.40
CA ALA A 124 -14.98 -2.71 -4.84
C ALA A 124 -13.92 -3.73 -5.29
N TYR A 125 -12.69 -3.58 -4.84
CA TYR A 125 -11.60 -4.52 -5.16
C TYR A 125 -11.92 -5.94 -4.69
N TRP A 126 -12.41 -6.12 -3.45
CA TRP A 126 -12.78 -7.44 -2.95
C TRP A 126 -13.91 -8.08 -3.76
N LEU A 127 -14.89 -7.30 -4.21
CA LEU A 127 -16.04 -7.80 -4.98
C LEU A 127 -15.68 -8.18 -6.41
N THR A 128 -14.80 -7.43 -7.07
CA THR A 128 -14.57 -7.51 -8.51
C THR A 128 -13.15 -7.94 -8.90
N GLY A 129 -12.18 -7.75 -8.03
CA GLY A 129 -10.74 -7.85 -8.36
C GLY A 129 -10.23 -6.68 -9.19
N GLU A 130 -11.05 -5.67 -9.44
CA GLU A 130 -10.74 -4.56 -10.33
C GLU A 130 -10.60 -3.23 -9.58
N LEU A 131 -9.90 -2.30 -10.21
CA LEU A 131 -9.74 -0.94 -9.71
C LEU A 131 -11.06 -0.17 -9.77
N ALA A 132 -11.43 0.50 -8.69
CA ALA A 132 -12.69 1.23 -8.60
C ALA A 132 -12.74 2.38 -9.63
N ALA A 133 -13.65 2.29 -10.62
CA ALA A 133 -13.77 3.22 -11.73
C ALA A 133 -14.16 4.66 -11.34
N LYS A 134 -14.58 4.88 -10.10
CA LYS A 134 -14.89 6.21 -9.54
C LYS A 134 -13.64 7.09 -9.38
N TYR A 135 -12.45 6.49 -9.28
CA TYR A 135 -11.18 7.17 -9.05
C TYR A 135 -10.34 7.18 -10.32
N ASP A 136 -9.45 8.17 -10.41
CA ASP A 136 -8.31 8.08 -11.33
C ASP A 136 -7.20 7.27 -10.66
N TRP A 137 -6.31 6.68 -11.48
CA TRP A 137 -5.24 5.83 -10.99
C TRP A 137 -3.92 6.29 -11.60
N ASP A 138 -3.09 6.91 -10.76
CA ASP A 138 -1.76 7.37 -11.16
C ASP A 138 -0.82 6.16 -11.28
N ASP A 139 -0.17 5.99 -12.44
CA ASP A 139 0.77 4.88 -12.68
C ASP A 139 2.12 5.17 -12.00
N LEU A 140 2.50 4.29 -11.09
CA LEU A 140 3.76 4.34 -10.33
C LEU A 140 4.73 3.20 -10.72
N THR A 141 4.43 2.44 -11.77
CA THR A 141 5.19 1.22 -12.12
C THR A 141 6.67 1.50 -12.34
N SER A 142 6.99 2.56 -13.09
CA SER A 142 8.38 2.94 -13.38
C SER A 142 9.14 3.41 -12.14
N ASP A 143 8.51 4.17 -11.26
CA ASP A 143 9.13 4.67 -10.03
C ASP A 143 9.41 3.53 -9.06
N TRP A 144 8.48 2.57 -8.97
CA TRP A 144 8.65 1.39 -8.16
C TRP A 144 9.79 0.51 -8.65
N LEU A 145 9.89 0.26 -9.96
CA LEU A 145 10.98 -0.51 -10.59
C LEU A 145 12.34 0.16 -10.34
N ALA A 146 12.43 1.47 -10.53
CA ALA A 146 13.66 2.21 -10.27
C ALA A 146 14.10 2.11 -8.80
N THR A 147 13.16 2.11 -7.85
CA THR A 147 13.44 1.94 -6.43
C THR A 147 13.90 0.50 -6.11
N ALA A 148 13.27 -0.50 -6.72
CA ALA A 148 13.65 -1.91 -6.54
C ALA A 148 15.06 -2.18 -7.05
N VAL A 149 15.41 -1.65 -8.23
CA VAL A 149 16.76 -1.76 -8.81
C VAL A 149 17.82 -1.14 -7.88
N LYS A 150 17.59 0.09 -7.40
CA LYS A 150 18.50 0.76 -6.45
C LYS A 150 18.71 -0.04 -5.17
N LYS A 151 17.67 -0.67 -4.63
CA LYS A 151 17.77 -1.53 -3.44
C LYS A 151 18.59 -2.78 -3.74
N ALA A 152 18.39 -3.43 -4.89
CA ALA A 152 19.14 -4.60 -5.31
C ALA A 152 20.63 -4.27 -5.50
N ASP A 153 20.95 -3.17 -6.17
CA ASP A 153 22.33 -2.71 -6.36
C ASP A 153 23.02 -2.41 -5.04
N GLY A 154 22.32 -1.74 -4.10
CA GLY A 154 22.84 -1.48 -2.76
C GLY A 154 23.10 -2.76 -1.96
N ALA A 155 22.27 -3.79 -2.11
CA ALA A 155 22.47 -5.09 -1.49
C ALA A 155 23.68 -5.82 -2.07
N ILE A 156 23.86 -5.79 -3.40
CA ILE A 156 25.01 -6.41 -4.10
C ILE A 156 26.32 -5.75 -3.68
N GLN A 157 26.33 -4.41 -3.51
CA GLN A 157 27.54 -3.70 -3.06
C GLN A 157 27.95 -4.07 -1.62
N LYS A 158 27.01 -4.37 -0.74
CA LYS A 158 27.30 -4.81 0.64
C LYS A 158 27.90 -6.22 0.70
N ILE A 159 27.66 -7.06 -0.30
CA ILE A 159 28.13 -8.45 -0.38
C ILE A 159 29.55 -8.54 -0.95
N LYS A 160 30.03 -7.50 -1.65
CA LYS A 160 31.40 -7.51 -2.16
C LYS A 160 32.42 -7.61 -1.02
N PRO A 161 33.31 -8.61 -1.00
CA PRO A 161 34.28 -8.78 0.08
C PRO A 161 35.17 -7.54 0.16
N LYS A 162 35.30 -6.98 1.38
CA LYS A 162 36.32 -5.96 1.63
C LYS A 162 37.66 -6.53 1.18
N LYS A 163 38.31 -5.93 0.15
CA LYS A 163 39.66 -6.26 -0.21
C LYS A 163 40.51 -6.15 1.04
N LYS A 164 41.01 -7.27 1.56
CA LYS A 164 42.06 -7.25 2.61
C LYS A 164 43.23 -6.53 1.98
N GLY A 165 43.53 -5.33 2.50
CA GLY A 165 44.78 -4.65 2.16
C GLY A 165 45.95 -5.54 2.54
N VAL A 166 46.85 -5.71 1.61
CA VAL A 166 48.17 -6.27 1.81
C VAL A 166 49.05 -5.19 2.39
#